data_b34daca54c4f4c63548165bb60c8d2b2
#
_entry.id   b34daca54c4f4c63548165bb60c8d2b2
#
_cell.length_a   1.000
_cell.length_b   1.000
_cell.length_c   1.000
_cell.angle_alpha   90.00
_cell.angle_beta   90.00
_cell.angle_gamma   90.00
#
_symmetry.space_group_name_H-M   'P 1'
#
loop_
_entity.id
_entity.type
_entity.pdbx_description
1 polymer ?
#
loop_
_entity_poly.entity_id
_entity_poly.type
_entity_poly.pdbx_seq_one_letter_code
_entity_poly.pdbx_strand_id
1 'polypeptide(L)'
;MSGHDPKDSTSANLDVPDFTKSCNDFKLNNVKVGIPKEYQISGMSPEIIKLWEKGSDWLKDRGAEIVDVSLPHTKYALPTYYVIAPAEASSNLARYDGVRYGYRNSQDTLDELYTHSRGEGFGSEVQRRILIGTYVLSAGYYDAYYRKAQRVRNLIIQDFQKAFQKVDVLLTPTTPTPAFELGSQSVSYTHLT
;
A
#
# COMPACT_ATOMS: atom_id res chain seq x y z
N MET A 1 2.71 11.04 17.22
CA MET A 1 3.86 10.74 16.35
C MET A 1 3.79 11.59 15.08
N SER A 2 3.60 12.88 15.22
CA SER A 2 3.60 13.83 14.12
C SER A 2 4.56 14.96 14.45
N GLY A 3 5.21 15.49 13.43
CA GLY A 3 6.19 16.55 13.56
C GLY A 3 7.39 16.32 12.66
N HIS A 4 8.16 17.38 12.48
CA HIS A 4 9.36 17.32 11.67
C HIS A 4 10.48 16.54 12.38
N ASP A 5 11.08 15.58 11.70
CA ASP A 5 12.32 14.92 12.13
C ASP A 5 13.51 15.52 11.36
N PRO A 6 14.42 16.26 12.02
CA PRO A 6 15.56 16.87 11.36
C PRO A 6 16.63 15.85 10.90
N LYS A 7 16.51 14.58 11.33
CA LYS A 7 17.40 13.50 10.91
C LYS A 7 16.88 12.74 9.68
N ASP A 8 15.62 12.96 9.31
CA ASP A 8 15.01 12.37 8.12
C ASP A 8 14.85 13.45 7.04
N SER A 9 15.65 13.37 5.99
CA SER A 9 15.60 14.31 4.86
C SER A 9 14.29 14.29 4.07
N THR A 10 13.44 13.28 4.28
CA THR A 10 12.12 13.16 3.65
C THR A 10 11.01 13.73 4.53
N SER A 11 11.29 14.05 5.79
CA SER A 11 10.33 14.62 6.73
C SER A 11 10.02 16.07 6.37
N ALA A 12 8.76 16.35 6.08
CA ALA A 12 8.31 17.71 5.76
C ALA A 12 8.34 18.62 6.99
N ASN A 13 8.92 19.81 6.86
CA ASN A 13 8.90 20.83 7.91
C ASN A 13 7.60 21.65 7.81
N LEU A 14 6.52 21.08 8.35
CA LEU A 14 5.18 21.66 8.36
C LEU A 14 4.66 21.73 9.80
N ASP A 15 3.81 22.72 10.07
CA ASP A 15 3.07 22.80 11.32
C ASP A 15 2.18 21.59 11.51
N VAL A 16 2.18 21.03 12.71
CA VAL A 16 1.34 19.85 13.05
C VAL A 16 -0.02 20.35 13.52
N PRO A 17 -1.10 19.99 12.79
CA PRO A 17 -2.46 20.30 13.24
C PRO A 17 -2.80 19.60 14.56
N ASP A 18 -3.61 20.26 15.40
CA ASP A 18 -4.18 19.61 16.59
C ASP A 18 -5.33 18.67 16.17
N PHE A 19 -4.97 17.44 15.84
CA PHE A 19 -5.94 16.41 15.41
C PHE A 19 -6.96 16.04 16.49
N THR A 20 -6.65 16.26 17.78
CA THR A 20 -7.56 15.93 18.88
C THR A 20 -8.73 16.90 18.97
N LYS A 21 -8.54 18.16 18.63
CA LYS A 21 -9.63 19.14 18.53
C LYS A 21 -10.64 18.76 17.46
N SER A 22 -10.18 18.16 16.36
CA SER A 22 -11.05 17.75 15.27
C SER A 22 -11.94 16.54 15.62
N CYS A 23 -11.64 15.84 16.73
CA CYS A 23 -12.45 14.72 17.21
C CYS A 23 -13.62 15.13 18.12
N ASN A 24 -13.66 16.40 18.55
CA ASN A 24 -14.72 16.92 19.39
C ASN A 24 -15.87 17.46 18.52
N ASP A 25 -17.12 17.14 18.88
CA ASP A 25 -18.35 17.59 18.19
C ASP A 25 -18.41 17.31 16.68
N PHE A 26 -18.08 16.08 16.33
CA PHE A 26 -17.97 15.67 14.94
C PHE A 26 -19.36 15.45 14.30
N LYS A 27 -19.83 16.43 13.53
CA LYS A 27 -21.01 16.32 12.66
C LYS A 27 -20.57 16.21 11.21
N LEU A 28 -21.15 15.23 10.50
CA LEU A 28 -20.87 14.95 9.10
C LEU A 28 -21.91 15.54 8.13
N ASN A 29 -22.61 16.59 8.57
CA ASN A 29 -23.61 17.23 7.73
C ASN A 29 -22.99 17.68 6.40
N ASN A 30 -23.60 17.26 5.30
CA ASN A 30 -23.13 17.51 3.92
C ASN A 30 -21.87 16.75 3.49
N VAL A 31 -21.34 15.81 4.29
CA VAL A 31 -20.27 14.92 3.87
C VAL A 31 -20.87 13.74 3.12
N LYS A 32 -20.41 13.51 1.90
CA LYS A 32 -20.81 12.36 1.08
C LYS A 32 -19.76 11.25 1.19
N VAL A 33 -20.21 10.09 1.66
CA VAL A 33 -19.36 8.91 1.85
C VAL A 33 -19.69 7.88 0.77
N GLY A 34 -18.71 7.56 -0.06
CA GLY A 34 -18.84 6.58 -1.13
C GLY A 34 -18.60 5.16 -0.65
N ILE A 35 -19.45 4.23 -1.07
CA ILE A 35 -19.29 2.79 -0.87
C ILE A 35 -18.97 2.14 -2.22
N PRO A 36 -17.72 1.67 -2.47
CA PRO A 36 -17.38 1.01 -3.71
C PRO A 36 -17.97 -0.40 -3.79
N LYS A 37 -18.83 -0.65 -4.78
CA LYS A 37 -19.49 -1.98 -4.95
C LYS A 37 -18.47 -3.10 -5.19
N GLU A 38 -17.37 -2.82 -5.90
CA GLU A 38 -16.34 -3.80 -6.25
C GLU A 38 -15.49 -4.24 -5.07
N TYR A 39 -15.61 -3.56 -3.91
CA TYR A 39 -14.90 -3.94 -2.70
C TYR A 39 -15.66 -4.99 -1.87
N GLN A 40 -16.94 -5.24 -2.21
CA GLN A 40 -17.69 -6.38 -1.70
C GLN A 40 -17.32 -7.63 -2.52
N ILE A 41 -16.20 -8.24 -2.17
CA ILE A 41 -15.64 -9.39 -2.89
C ILE A 41 -16.26 -10.71 -2.43
N SER A 42 -16.32 -11.69 -3.35
CA SER A 42 -16.68 -13.07 -3.02
C SER A 42 -15.68 -13.66 -2.01
N GLY A 43 -16.18 -14.29 -0.95
CA GLY A 43 -15.36 -14.86 0.11
C GLY A 43 -14.98 -13.89 1.25
N MET A 44 -15.48 -12.65 1.24
CA MET A 44 -15.34 -11.77 2.38
C MET A 44 -16.08 -12.36 3.59
N SER A 45 -15.45 -12.30 4.79
CA SER A 45 -16.05 -12.76 6.04
C SER A 45 -17.37 -12.02 6.30
N PRO A 46 -18.47 -12.75 6.64
CA PRO A 46 -19.74 -12.12 7.02
C PRO A 46 -19.61 -11.14 8.20
N GLU A 47 -18.64 -11.35 9.06
CA GLU A 47 -18.31 -10.48 10.19
C GLU A 47 -17.79 -9.12 9.70
N ILE A 48 -16.88 -9.12 8.71
CA ILE A 48 -16.37 -7.89 8.10
C ILE A 48 -17.49 -7.14 7.37
N ILE A 49 -18.36 -7.85 6.64
CA ILE A 49 -19.52 -7.23 5.96
C ILE A 49 -20.40 -6.52 6.98
N LYS A 50 -20.78 -7.19 8.09
CA LYS A 50 -21.59 -6.59 9.15
C LYS A 50 -20.93 -5.37 9.79
N LEU A 51 -19.61 -5.40 10.00
CA LEU A 51 -18.87 -4.26 10.54
C LEU A 51 -18.84 -3.09 9.56
N TRP A 52 -18.73 -3.36 8.27
CA TRP A 52 -18.76 -2.35 7.22
C TRP A 52 -20.15 -1.68 7.13
N GLU A 53 -21.24 -2.48 7.16
CA GLU A 53 -22.60 -1.98 7.21
C GLU A 53 -22.83 -1.12 8.48
N LYS A 54 -22.41 -1.62 9.65
CA LYS A 54 -22.50 -0.88 10.92
C LYS A 54 -21.70 0.43 10.89
N GLY A 55 -20.51 0.43 10.28
CA GLY A 55 -19.73 1.65 10.07
C GLY A 55 -20.47 2.66 9.19
N SER A 56 -21.13 2.19 8.15
CA SER A 56 -21.98 3.00 7.28
C SER A 56 -23.15 3.64 8.03
N ASP A 57 -23.82 2.86 8.91
CA ASP A 57 -24.92 3.36 9.73
C ASP A 57 -24.45 4.40 10.75
N TRP A 58 -23.32 4.20 11.41
CA TRP A 58 -22.74 5.20 12.30
C TRP A 58 -22.44 6.53 11.60
N LEU A 59 -22.03 6.51 10.34
CA LEU A 59 -21.77 7.73 9.57
C LEU A 59 -23.09 8.42 9.19
N LYS A 60 -24.14 7.65 8.83
CA LYS A 60 -25.50 8.19 8.60
C LYS A 60 -26.05 8.86 9.86
N ASP A 61 -25.94 8.22 11.03
CA ASP A 61 -26.40 8.75 12.31
C ASP A 61 -25.71 10.07 12.68
N ARG A 62 -24.51 10.32 12.14
CA ARG A 62 -23.76 11.56 12.28
C ARG A 62 -24.08 12.59 11.20
N GLY A 63 -24.99 12.31 10.28
CA GLY A 63 -25.46 13.22 9.24
C GLY A 63 -24.78 13.08 7.88
N ALA A 64 -23.97 12.04 7.67
CA ALA A 64 -23.37 11.79 6.35
C ALA A 64 -24.40 11.21 5.36
N GLU A 65 -24.22 11.57 4.09
CA GLU A 65 -24.93 10.94 2.96
C GLU A 65 -24.11 9.75 2.45
N ILE A 66 -24.69 8.56 2.42
CA ILE A 66 -24.05 7.37 1.86
C ILE A 66 -24.42 7.24 0.39
N VAL A 67 -23.40 7.12 -0.47
CA VAL A 67 -23.54 7.08 -1.94
C VAL A 67 -22.83 5.86 -2.51
N ASP A 68 -23.50 5.07 -3.34
CA ASP A 68 -22.87 3.99 -4.07
C ASP A 68 -21.95 4.53 -5.17
N VAL A 69 -20.72 4.05 -5.20
CA VAL A 69 -19.74 4.38 -6.25
C VAL A 69 -19.21 3.11 -6.91
N SER A 70 -18.61 3.26 -8.09
CA SER A 70 -18.02 2.14 -8.83
C SER A 70 -16.56 2.43 -9.15
N LEU A 71 -15.70 1.43 -8.90
CA LEU A 71 -14.27 1.42 -9.20
C LEU A 71 -13.95 0.18 -10.07
N PRO A 72 -14.39 0.15 -11.35
CA PRO A 72 -14.43 -1.08 -12.17
C PRO A 72 -13.06 -1.69 -12.45
N HIS A 73 -11.96 -0.92 -12.36
CA HIS A 73 -10.61 -1.42 -12.57
C HIS A 73 -9.97 -2.01 -11.30
N THR A 74 -10.66 -2.03 -10.14
CA THR A 74 -10.16 -2.61 -8.88
C THR A 74 -9.66 -4.04 -9.04
N LYS A 75 -10.30 -4.86 -9.88
CA LYS A 75 -9.88 -6.24 -10.19
C LYS A 75 -8.45 -6.37 -10.72
N TYR A 76 -7.89 -5.30 -11.25
CA TYR A 76 -6.52 -5.25 -11.76
C TYR A 76 -5.52 -4.65 -10.75
N ALA A 77 -5.98 -4.20 -9.57
CA ALA A 77 -5.12 -3.52 -8.61
C ALA A 77 -4.00 -4.43 -8.10
N LEU A 78 -4.33 -5.65 -7.69
CA LEU A 78 -3.36 -6.61 -7.15
C LEU A 78 -2.31 -7.03 -8.19
N PRO A 79 -2.65 -7.47 -9.42
CA PRO A 79 -1.65 -7.72 -10.46
C PRO A 79 -0.78 -6.52 -10.79
N THR A 80 -1.35 -5.33 -10.83
CA THR A 80 -0.61 -4.07 -11.08
C THR A 80 0.39 -3.80 -9.97
N TYR A 81 0.00 -3.98 -8.70
CA TYR A 81 0.87 -3.86 -7.54
C TYR A 81 2.05 -4.82 -7.63
N TYR A 82 1.82 -6.10 -7.93
CA TYR A 82 2.90 -7.11 -8.02
C TYR A 82 3.89 -6.87 -9.17
N VAL A 83 3.56 -6.02 -10.14
CA VAL A 83 4.50 -5.58 -11.17
C VAL A 83 5.24 -4.32 -10.73
N ILE A 84 4.52 -3.28 -10.32
CA ILE A 84 5.10 -1.96 -10.03
C ILE A 84 5.91 -1.98 -8.74
N ALA A 85 5.37 -2.52 -7.64
CA ALA A 85 6.05 -2.47 -6.35
C ALA A 85 7.40 -3.22 -6.33
N PRO A 86 7.53 -4.45 -6.88
CA PRO A 86 8.84 -5.08 -7.01
C PRO A 86 9.80 -4.33 -7.94
N ALA A 87 9.31 -3.73 -9.04
CA ALA A 87 10.14 -2.91 -9.93
C ALA A 87 10.73 -1.70 -9.20
N GLU A 88 9.91 -0.96 -8.46
CA GLU A 88 10.35 0.16 -7.62
C GLU A 88 11.29 -0.32 -6.50
N ALA A 89 10.97 -1.43 -5.83
CA ALA A 89 11.80 -2.00 -4.77
C ALA A 89 13.19 -2.38 -5.30
N SER A 90 13.29 -3.04 -6.46
CA SER A 90 14.58 -3.43 -7.04
C SER A 90 15.47 -2.22 -7.33
N SER A 91 14.88 -1.14 -7.84
CA SER A 91 15.57 0.12 -8.10
C SER A 91 15.98 0.85 -6.82
N ASN A 92 15.08 0.99 -5.87
CA ASN A 92 15.32 1.71 -4.62
C ASN A 92 16.32 0.98 -3.71
N LEU A 93 16.24 -0.35 -3.64
CA LEU A 93 17.13 -1.16 -2.81
C LEU A 93 18.48 -1.46 -3.47
N ALA A 94 18.72 -1.02 -4.72
CA ALA A 94 20.01 -1.16 -5.38
C ALA A 94 21.14 -0.44 -4.61
N ARG A 95 20.83 0.64 -3.89
CA ARG A 95 21.79 1.43 -3.10
C ARG A 95 22.18 0.81 -1.76
N TYR A 96 21.51 -0.26 -1.32
CA TYR A 96 21.84 -0.98 -0.09
C TYR A 96 22.81 -2.12 -0.41
N ASP A 97 24.05 -1.74 -0.67
CA ASP A 97 25.13 -2.61 -1.14
C ASP A 97 26.28 -2.79 -0.12
N GLY A 98 26.12 -2.18 1.07
CA GLY A 98 27.13 -2.23 2.13
C GLY A 98 28.34 -1.30 1.92
N VAL A 99 28.31 -0.43 0.89
CA VAL A 99 29.44 0.49 0.62
C VAL A 99 29.33 1.76 1.45
N ARG A 100 28.20 2.46 1.38
CA ARG A 100 28.03 3.76 2.05
C ARG A 100 27.27 3.65 3.37
N TYR A 101 26.33 2.73 3.47
CA TYR A 101 25.48 2.51 4.65
C TYR A 101 24.83 1.14 4.61
N GLY A 102 24.17 0.76 5.69
CA GLY A 102 23.50 -0.52 5.83
C GLY A 102 24.44 -1.63 6.29
N TYR A 103 23.96 -2.86 6.24
CA TYR A 103 24.72 -4.04 6.59
C TYR A 103 25.88 -4.23 5.60
N ARG A 104 27.08 -4.51 6.13
CA ARG A 104 28.29 -4.78 5.36
C ARG A 104 28.94 -6.07 5.80
N ASN A 105 29.08 -7.00 4.89
CA ASN A 105 29.93 -8.17 5.02
C ASN A 105 31.23 -7.89 4.22
N SER A 106 32.34 -7.59 4.93
CA SER A 106 33.59 -7.23 4.28
C SER A 106 34.25 -8.45 3.65
N GLN A 107 34.56 -8.36 2.36
CA GLN A 107 35.20 -9.39 1.54
C GLN A 107 36.40 -8.80 0.78
N ASP A 108 37.22 -9.66 0.21
CA ASP A 108 38.43 -9.26 -0.50
C ASP A 108 38.15 -8.62 -1.86
N THR A 109 37.09 -9.03 -2.52
CA THR A 109 36.67 -8.48 -3.81
C THR A 109 35.34 -7.71 -3.72
N LEU A 110 35.14 -6.77 -4.64
CA LEU A 110 33.92 -5.95 -4.71
C LEU A 110 32.68 -6.81 -5.00
N ASP A 111 32.80 -7.80 -5.87
CA ASP A 111 31.71 -8.69 -6.24
C ASP A 111 31.26 -9.57 -5.05
N GLU A 112 32.22 -10.09 -4.29
CA GLU A 112 31.92 -10.84 -3.07
C GLU A 112 31.32 -9.95 -1.98
N LEU A 113 31.84 -8.73 -1.82
CA LEU A 113 31.25 -7.75 -0.88
C LEU A 113 29.77 -7.49 -1.20
N TYR A 114 29.43 -7.24 -2.46
CA TYR A 114 28.05 -7.02 -2.86
C TYR A 114 27.21 -8.29 -2.69
N THR A 115 27.70 -9.43 -3.09
CA THR A 115 26.97 -10.70 -3.03
C THR A 115 26.65 -11.08 -1.59
N HIS A 116 27.65 -11.02 -0.70
CA HIS A 116 27.46 -11.39 0.71
C HIS A 116 26.66 -10.34 1.48
N SER A 117 26.96 -9.04 1.31
CA SER A 117 26.23 -7.99 2.02
C SER A 117 24.75 -7.98 1.66
N ARG A 118 24.40 -8.14 0.39
CA ARG A 118 23.00 -8.16 -0.06
C ARG A 118 22.33 -9.50 0.23
N GLY A 119 23.05 -10.63 0.06
CA GLY A 119 22.52 -11.97 0.33
C GLY A 119 22.17 -12.19 1.78
N GLU A 120 22.98 -11.69 2.71
CA GLU A 120 22.75 -11.81 4.15
C GLU A 120 21.88 -10.68 4.72
N GLY A 121 22.01 -9.46 4.17
CA GLY A 121 21.31 -8.28 4.63
C GLY A 121 19.82 -8.21 4.24
N PHE A 122 19.41 -8.92 3.17
CA PHE A 122 18.02 -8.97 2.74
C PHE A 122 17.39 -10.32 3.06
N GLY A 123 16.23 -10.30 3.72
CA GLY A 123 15.41 -11.50 3.90
C GLY A 123 14.91 -12.07 2.58
N SER A 124 14.55 -13.35 2.57
CA SER A 124 14.18 -14.13 1.38
C SER A 124 13.06 -13.51 0.53
N GLU A 125 12.05 -12.91 1.17
CA GLU A 125 10.95 -12.25 0.46
C GLU A 125 11.41 -10.96 -0.23
N VAL A 126 12.28 -10.18 0.40
CA VAL A 126 12.85 -8.96 -0.21
C VAL A 126 13.73 -9.34 -1.40
N GLN A 127 14.57 -10.37 -1.28
CA GLN A 127 15.37 -10.91 -2.39
C GLN A 127 14.49 -11.32 -3.56
N ARG A 128 13.39 -12.05 -3.29
CA ARG A 128 12.41 -12.44 -4.31
C ARG A 128 11.83 -11.23 -5.03
N ARG A 129 11.42 -10.20 -4.31
CA ARG A 129 10.87 -8.95 -4.89
C ARG A 129 11.90 -8.21 -5.73
N ILE A 130 13.15 -8.15 -5.28
CA ILE A 130 14.25 -7.56 -6.05
C ILE A 130 14.45 -8.32 -7.38
N LEU A 131 14.47 -9.65 -7.35
CA LEU A 131 14.62 -10.49 -8.54
C LEU A 131 13.46 -10.29 -9.53
N ILE A 132 12.21 -10.33 -9.04
CA ILE A 132 11.02 -10.06 -9.86
C ILE A 132 11.10 -8.65 -10.47
N GLY A 133 11.44 -7.65 -9.67
CA GLY A 133 11.55 -6.27 -10.13
C GLY A 133 12.62 -6.09 -11.20
N THR A 134 13.78 -6.69 -11.02
CA THR A 134 14.87 -6.69 -12.00
C THR A 134 14.44 -7.34 -13.32
N TYR A 135 13.74 -8.46 -13.25
CA TYR A 135 13.18 -9.13 -14.43
C TYR A 135 12.18 -8.24 -15.17
N VAL A 136 11.24 -7.65 -14.45
CA VAL A 136 10.21 -6.76 -15.02
C VAL A 136 10.83 -5.52 -15.69
N LEU A 137 11.95 -5.01 -15.17
CA LEU A 137 12.65 -3.84 -15.71
C LEU A 137 13.66 -4.19 -16.82
N SER A 138 13.90 -5.48 -17.08
CA SER A 138 14.87 -5.91 -18.08
C SER A 138 14.38 -5.64 -19.51
N ALA A 139 15.33 -5.62 -20.46
CA ALA A 139 15.06 -5.39 -21.87
C ALA A 139 14.07 -6.43 -22.43
N GLY A 140 13.08 -5.97 -23.18
CA GLY A 140 12.00 -6.78 -23.75
C GLY A 140 10.79 -6.99 -22.81
N TYR A 141 10.96 -6.94 -21.48
CA TYR A 141 9.89 -7.09 -20.51
C TYR A 141 9.37 -5.77 -19.97
N TYR A 142 10.18 -4.72 -19.99
CA TYR A 142 9.82 -3.39 -19.52
C TYR A 142 8.53 -2.87 -20.15
N ASP A 143 8.42 -2.91 -21.47
CA ASP A 143 7.23 -2.44 -22.19
C ASP A 143 6.03 -3.36 -21.99
N ALA A 144 6.26 -4.68 -21.98
CA ALA A 144 5.21 -5.67 -21.85
C ALA A 144 4.57 -5.69 -20.46
N TYR A 145 5.34 -5.48 -19.40
CA TYR A 145 4.89 -5.57 -18.01
C TYR A 145 4.83 -4.21 -17.32
N TYR A 146 5.96 -3.51 -17.18
CA TYR A 146 6.01 -2.30 -16.37
C TYR A 146 5.18 -1.16 -16.96
N ARG A 147 5.37 -0.85 -18.24
CA ARG A 147 4.58 0.19 -18.92
C ARG A 147 3.10 -0.17 -19.01
N LYS A 148 2.77 -1.44 -19.21
CA LYS A 148 1.39 -1.91 -19.18
C LYS A 148 0.77 -1.71 -17.79
N ALA A 149 1.47 -2.09 -16.72
CA ALA A 149 1.01 -1.87 -15.35
C ALA A 149 0.81 -0.38 -15.03
N GLN A 150 1.71 0.50 -15.49
CA GLN A 150 1.53 1.95 -15.34
C GLN A 150 0.26 2.47 -16.05
N ARG A 151 -0.06 1.95 -17.25
CA ARG A 151 -1.30 2.31 -17.96
C ARG A 151 -2.53 1.84 -17.18
N VAL A 152 -2.51 0.62 -16.64
CA VAL A 152 -3.59 0.10 -15.80
C VAL A 152 -3.74 0.93 -14.52
N ARG A 153 -2.63 1.31 -13.87
CA ARG A 153 -2.66 2.22 -12.71
C ARG A 153 -3.36 3.54 -13.05
N ASN A 154 -3.11 4.09 -14.23
CA ASN A 154 -3.79 5.32 -14.66
C ASN A 154 -5.31 5.12 -14.82
N LEU A 155 -5.78 3.94 -15.28
CA LEU A 155 -7.21 3.64 -15.33
C LEU A 155 -7.81 3.57 -13.92
N ILE A 156 -7.10 2.96 -12.98
CA ILE A 156 -7.50 2.93 -11.56
C ILE A 156 -7.58 4.35 -10.99
N ILE A 157 -6.58 5.20 -11.25
CA ILE A 157 -6.60 6.62 -10.83
C ILE A 157 -7.84 7.34 -11.38
N GLN A 158 -8.20 7.12 -12.64
CA GLN A 158 -9.38 7.72 -13.24
C GLN A 158 -10.69 7.28 -12.59
N ASP A 159 -10.77 6.02 -12.13
CA ASP A 159 -11.93 5.55 -11.37
C ASP A 159 -12.09 6.34 -10.06
N PHE A 160 -11.01 6.50 -9.31
CA PHE A 160 -11.03 7.31 -8.08
C PHE A 160 -11.35 8.78 -8.37
N GLN A 161 -10.78 9.37 -9.41
CA GLN A 161 -11.09 10.76 -9.80
C GLN A 161 -12.58 10.94 -10.09
N LYS A 162 -13.20 9.98 -10.81
CA LYS A 162 -14.66 10.02 -11.10
C LYS A 162 -15.48 9.81 -9.83
N ALA A 163 -15.05 8.93 -8.92
CA ALA A 163 -15.73 8.71 -7.66
C ALA A 163 -15.69 9.98 -6.79
N PHE A 164 -14.53 10.62 -6.65
CA PHE A 164 -14.36 11.85 -5.86
C PHE A 164 -15.02 13.11 -6.47
N GLN A 165 -15.54 13.04 -7.69
CA GLN A 165 -16.45 14.08 -8.21
C GLN A 165 -17.86 13.99 -7.58
N LYS A 166 -18.19 12.85 -6.96
CA LYS A 166 -19.53 12.57 -6.40
C LYS A 166 -19.53 12.51 -4.88
N VAL A 167 -18.39 12.16 -4.28
CA VAL A 167 -18.24 11.92 -2.85
C VAL A 167 -16.97 12.57 -2.31
N ASP A 168 -16.96 12.86 -1.02
CA ASP A 168 -15.84 13.52 -0.35
C ASP A 168 -14.82 12.50 0.17
N VAL A 169 -15.32 11.33 0.62
CA VAL A 169 -14.51 10.24 1.18
C VAL A 169 -15.07 8.89 0.75
N LEU A 170 -14.26 7.84 0.87
CA LEU A 170 -14.67 6.45 0.64
C LEU A 170 -14.59 5.67 1.96
N LEU A 171 -15.60 4.85 2.23
CA LEU A 171 -15.58 3.87 3.32
C LEU A 171 -15.32 2.48 2.72
N THR A 172 -14.22 1.86 3.14
CA THR A 172 -13.81 0.54 2.66
C THR A 172 -13.36 -0.34 3.81
N PRO A 173 -13.53 -1.67 3.74
CA PRO A 173 -12.91 -2.57 4.70
C PRO A 173 -11.39 -2.56 4.50
N THR A 174 -10.64 -2.66 5.59
CA THR A 174 -9.17 -2.71 5.54
C THR A 174 -8.69 -4.05 5.00
N THR A 175 -9.36 -5.14 5.37
CA THR A 175 -9.05 -6.52 4.94
C THR A 175 -10.36 -7.30 4.74
N PRO A 176 -10.35 -8.35 3.90
CA PRO A 176 -11.54 -9.20 3.69
C PRO A 176 -11.80 -10.20 4.83
N THR A 177 -10.84 -10.37 5.74
CA THR A 177 -10.90 -11.34 6.84
C THR A 177 -10.47 -10.69 8.15
N PRO A 178 -10.93 -11.20 9.31
CA PRO A 178 -10.38 -10.82 10.61
C PRO A 178 -8.92 -11.27 10.76
N ALA A 179 -8.29 -10.90 11.87
CA ALA A 179 -6.95 -11.38 12.21
C ALA A 179 -6.90 -12.92 12.24
N PHE A 180 -5.83 -13.48 11.75
CA PHE A 180 -5.59 -14.92 11.82
C PHE A 180 -5.06 -15.34 13.19
N GLU A 181 -5.19 -16.62 13.52
CA GLU A 181 -4.70 -17.18 14.78
C GLU A 181 -3.16 -17.17 14.83
N LEU A 182 -2.61 -16.93 16.02
CA LEU A 182 -1.17 -16.97 16.24
C LEU A 182 -0.60 -18.35 15.83
N GLY A 183 0.45 -18.33 15.02
CA GLY A 183 1.11 -19.54 14.52
C GLY A 183 0.44 -20.21 13.31
N SER A 184 -0.73 -19.74 12.84
CA SER A 184 -1.41 -20.31 11.68
C SER A 184 -0.80 -19.88 10.34
N GLN A 185 0.04 -18.84 10.32
CA GLN A 185 0.73 -18.34 9.14
C GLN A 185 2.25 -18.54 9.25
N SER A 186 2.92 -18.76 8.13
CA SER A 186 4.36 -18.89 8.11
C SER A 186 5.07 -17.57 8.48
N VAL A 187 6.28 -17.68 9.02
CA VAL A 187 7.13 -16.60 9.57
C VAL A 187 7.45 -15.47 8.55
N SER A 188 7.17 -15.66 7.27
CA SER A 188 7.40 -14.69 6.19
C SER A 188 6.72 -13.33 6.41
N TYR A 189 5.65 -13.28 7.23
CA TYR A 189 4.94 -12.04 7.55
C TYR A 189 5.43 -11.33 8.81
N THR A 190 6.19 -12.01 9.66
CA THR A 190 6.65 -11.45 10.95
C THR A 190 7.99 -10.71 10.86
N HIS A 191 8.70 -10.78 9.74
CA HIS A 191 9.96 -10.09 9.50
C HIS A 191 9.84 -8.84 8.60
N LEU A 192 8.63 -8.30 8.46
CA LEU A 192 8.39 -7.03 7.76
C LEU A 192 8.38 -5.83 8.70
N THR A 193 8.85 -6.01 9.93
CA THR A 193 9.07 -4.93 10.90
C THR A 193 10.54 -4.60 11.02
#